data_020c2c1ac90795bbddbf2125a90e157e
#
_entry.id   020c2c1ac90795bbddbf2125a90e157e
#
_cell.length_a   1.000
_cell.length_b   1.000
_cell.length_c   1.000
_cell.angle_alpha   90.00
_cell.angle_beta   90.00
_cell.angle_gamma   90.00
#
_symmetry.space_group_name_H-M   'P 1'
#
loop_
_entity.id
_entity.type
_entity.pdbx_description
1 polymer ?
#
loop_
_entity_poly.entity_id
_entity_poly.type
_entity_poly.pdbx_seq_one_letter_code
_entity_poly.pdbx_strand_id
1 'polypeptide(L)'
;MPSDDGPAVMVALSNPRTEGALVALAGALAEHRGGRLLAVHIVTVPDQTSLETAAANRERLDRSSADLLAAAVDDAAAFDAPVETKTVLSHRGIEEVFDAARTNDADAVVMGYGGARFAGGRAEGSLDELARDLPCDFLVLDGQRLDAGEVLVPTAGGPSSDLSAEVALALRDVSGAEVSLLHVVDEGEAASGREFLTDWADGHGLGDVDLRVETADVGATIERIGEGYDLVVVGATERGLLSRVVRGSLASAAIQRLDTSVLLAERPSLRSLRERLIGGR
;
A
#
# COMPACT_ATOMS: atom_id res chain seq x y z
N MET A 1 17.79 -13.64 -16.38
CA MET A 1 17.61 -14.72 -15.43
C MET A 1 16.62 -14.20 -14.41
N PRO A 2 15.49 -14.81 -14.14
CA PRO A 2 14.71 -14.43 -12.98
C PRO A 2 15.62 -14.62 -11.77
N SER A 3 15.72 -13.62 -10.91
CA SER A 3 16.43 -13.72 -9.63
C SER A 3 15.77 -14.81 -8.80
N ASP A 4 16.59 -15.70 -8.25
CA ASP A 4 16.19 -16.88 -7.45
C ASP A 4 15.71 -16.46 -6.02
N ASP A 5 15.44 -15.17 -5.80
CA ASP A 5 15.27 -14.57 -4.46
C ASP A 5 13.81 -14.31 -4.05
N GLY A 6 12.84 -14.92 -4.72
CA GLY A 6 11.42 -14.75 -4.38
C GLY A 6 10.86 -13.34 -4.67
N PRO A 7 9.56 -13.09 -4.38
CA PRO A 7 8.91 -11.79 -4.60
C PRO A 7 9.55 -10.66 -3.78
N ALA A 8 9.69 -9.48 -4.37
CA ALA A 8 10.25 -8.32 -3.70
C ALA A 8 9.16 -7.34 -3.25
N VAL A 9 9.03 -7.11 -1.95
CA VAL A 9 8.20 -6.07 -1.39
C VAL A 9 9.07 -4.86 -1.08
N MET A 10 8.85 -3.75 -1.80
CA MET A 10 9.56 -2.50 -1.57
C MET A 10 8.80 -1.62 -0.59
N VAL A 11 9.49 -1.11 0.43
CA VAL A 11 8.95 -0.06 1.31
C VAL A 11 9.65 1.27 1.03
N ALA A 12 8.87 2.30 0.65
CA ALA A 12 9.38 3.64 0.38
C ALA A 12 9.35 4.49 1.64
N LEU A 13 10.51 4.82 2.17
CA LEU A 13 10.68 5.53 3.42
C LEU A 13 11.12 6.98 3.18
N SER A 14 10.54 7.91 3.93
CA SER A 14 10.92 9.32 3.91
C SER A 14 10.77 10.01 5.27
N ASN A 15 10.13 9.36 6.24
CA ASN A 15 9.79 9.95 7.54
C ASN A 15 9.98 8.91 8.65
N PRO A 16 10.85 9.18 9.64
CA PRO A 16 11.08 8.28 10.77
C PRO A 16 9.83 7.99 11.63
N ARG A 17 8.81 8.86 11.57
CA ARG A 17 7.58 8.67 12.36
C ARG A 17 6.66 7.58 11.82
N THR A 18 6.73 7.31 10.53
CA THR A 18 5.89 6.31 9.85
C THR A 18 6.67 5.08 9.44
N GLU A 19 7.98 5.11 9.63
CA GLU A 19 8.91 4.06 9.19
C GLU A 19 8.52 2.70 9.77
N GLY A 20 8.42 2.55 11.10
CA GLY A 20 8.11 1.26 11.74
C GLY A 20 6.76 0.70 11.29
N ALA A 21 5.72 1.55 11.10
CA ALA A 21 4.43 1.10 10.59
C ALA A 21 4.52 0.56 9.15
N LEU A 22 5.29 1.24 8.29
CA LEU A 22 5.45 0.83 6.90
C LEU A 22 6.31 -0.43 6.78
N VAL A 23 7.36 -0.55 7.60
CA VAL A 23 8.22 -1.74 7.66
C VAL A 23 7.44 -2.94 8.18
N ALA A 24 6.62 -2.76 9.23
CA ALA A 24 5.78 -3.83 9.75
C ALA A 24 4.81 -4.38 8.69
N LEU A 25 4.14 -3.49 7.95
CA LEU A 25 3.23 -3.88 6.87
C LEU A 25 3.97 -4.59 5.73
N ALA A 26 5.09 -4.00 5.28
CA ALA A 26 5.86 -4.55 4.16
C ALA A 26 6.56 -5.87 4.54
N GLY A 27 7.06 -5.98 5.78
CA GLY A 27 7.67 -7.18 6.33
C GLY A 27 6.68 -8.34 6.43
N ALA A 28 5.48 -8.09 6.97
CA ALA A 28 4.42 -9.10 7.03
C ALA A 28 4.03 -9.59 5.63
N LEU A 29 3.91 -8.70 4.66
CA LEU A 29 3.60 -9.07 3.27
C LEU A 29 4.77 -9.83 2.60
N ALA A 30 6.02 -9.43 2.86
CA ALA A 30 7.20 -10.11 2.33
C ALA A 30 7.32 -11.54 2.88
N GLU A 31 7.13 -11.73 4.19
CA GLU A 31 7.12 -13.03 4.84
C GLU A 31 5.98 -13.91 4.30
N HIS A 32 4.75 -13.38 4.23
CA HIS A 32 3.60 -14.10 3.70
C HIS A 32 3.82 -14.57 2.26
N ARG A 33 4.49 -13.77 1.43
CA ARG A 33 4.84 -14.11 0.04
C ARG A 33 6.06 -15.03 -0.08
N GLY A 34 6.75 -15.31 1.02
CA GLY A 34 8.02 -16.05 1.00
C GLY A 34 9.09 -15.32 0.19
N GLY A 35 9.10 -14.00 0.25
CA GLY A 35 9.95 -13.11 -0.53
C GLY A 35 10.96 -12.34 0.32
N ARG A 36 11.36 -11.16 -0.17
CA ARG A 36 12.31 -10.25 0.48
C ARG A 36 11.76 -8.85 0.65
N LEU A 37 12.27 -8.12 1.63
CA LEU A 37 11.96 -6.71 1.89
C LEU A 37 13.07 -5.82 1.32
N LEU A 38 12.69 -4.82 0.51
CA LEU A 38 13.60 -3.78 0.02
C LEU A 38 13.22 -2.44 0.64
N ALA A 39 13.97 -1.97 1.64
CA ALA A 39 13.78 -0.66 2.25
C ALA A 39 14.48 0.43 1.45
N VAL A 40 13.72 1.32 0.82
CA VAL A 40 14.24 2.41 -0.02
C VAL A 40 13.97 3.75 0.64
N HIS A 41 15.03 4.46 1.02
CA HIS A 41 14.92 5.85 1.44
C HIS A 41 15.06 6.79 0.25
N ILE A 42 13.98 7.50 -0.09
CA ILE A 42 13.96 8.49 -1.17
C ILE A 42 14.18 9.87 -0.56
N VAL A 43 15.35 10.45 -0.85
CA VAL A 43 15.72 11.79 -0.41
C VAL A 43 15.37 12.78 -1.52
N THR A 44 14.36 13.60 -1.27
CA THR A 44 13.98 14.66 -2.22
C THR A 44 14.93 15.84 -2.10
N VAL A 45 15.56 16.19 -3.23
CA VAL A 45 16.46 17.33 -3.36
C VAL A 45 15.70 18.48 -4.04
N PRO A 46 15.79 19.74 -3.55
CA PRO A 46 15.18 20.88 -4.22
C PRO A 46 15.67 21.05 -5.66
N ASP A 47 14.81 21.40 -6.60
CA ASP A 47 15.11 21.57 -8.04
C ASP A 47 16.30 22.52 -8.32
N GLN A 48 16.52 23.49 -7.44
CA GLN A 48 17.62 24.48 -7.56
C GLN A 48 18.98 23.92 -7.12
N THR A 49 19.03 22.74 -6.53
CA THR A 49 20.25 22.10 -6.05
C THR A 49 20.59 20.95 -6.99
N SER A 50 21.78 21.00 -7.63
CA SER A 50 22.20 19.86 -8.45
C SER A 50 22.36 18.60 -7.61
N LEU A 51 22.06 17.43 -8.16
CA LEU A 51 22.26 16.14 -7.48
C LEU A 51 23.72 15.95 -7.07
N GLU A 52 24.68 16.49 -7.84
CA GLU A 52 26.11 16.51 -7.51
C GLU A 52 26.39 17.34 -6.25
N THR A 53 25.75 18.52 -6.12
CA THR A 53 25.88 19.39 -4.94
C THR A 53 25.22 18.75 -3.73
N ALA A 54 24.08 18.10 -3.90
CA ALA A 54 23.43 17.32 -2.85
C ALA A 54 24.31 16.14 -2.40
N ALA A 55 24.91 15.44 -3.36
CA ALA A 55 25.87 14.37 -3.09
C ALA A 55 27.17 14.86 -2.42
N ALA A 56 27.58 16.11 -2.66
CA ALA A 56 28.73 16.72 -1.97
C ALA A 56 28.42 17.07 -0.50
N ASN A 57 27.15 17.32 -0.13
CA ASN A 57 26.68 17.44 1.24
C ASN A 57 26.38 16.06 1.90
N ARG A 58 26.99 15.05 1.37
CA ARG A 58 26.76 13.63 1.61
C ARG A 58 26.74 13.24 3.09
N GLU A 59 27.69 13.74 3.88
CA GLU A 59 27.84 13.32 5.28
C GLU A 59 26.62 13.57 6.17
N ARG A 60 25.81 14.58 5.88
CA ARG A 60 24.58 14.87 6.65
C ARG A 60 23.40 14.07 6.12
N LEU A 61 23.29 13.93 4.80
CA LEU A 61 22.27 13.12 4.15
C LEU A 61 22.52 11.64 4.41
N ASP A 62 23.79 11.20 4.35
CA ASP A 62 24.19 9.82 4.59
C ASP A 62 23.88 9.39 6.05
N ARG A 63 24.10 10.27 7.05
CA ARG A 63 23.74 9.96 8.45
C ARG A 63 22.25 9.81 8.64
N SER A 64 21.44 10.75 8.17
CA SER A 64 19.98 10.67 8.32
C SER A 64 19.39 9.49 7.57
N SER A 65 19.94 9.16 6.39
CA SER A 65 19.52 7.98 5.63
C SER A 65 19.97 6.68 6.30
N ALA A 66 21.21 6.67 6.82
CA ALA A 66 21.75 5.51 7.53
C ALA A 66 20.96 5.21 8.81
N ASP A 67 20.62 6.24 9.59
CA ASP A 67 19.82 6.08 10.82
C ASP A 67 18.42 5.53 10.50
N LEU A 68 17.75 6.07 9.46
CA LEU A 68 16.43 5.61 9.04
C LEU A 68 16.45 4.18 8.52
N LEU A 69 17.42 3.85 7.68
CA LEU A 69 17.56 2.49 7.12
C LEU A 69 18.04 1.47 8.16
N ALA A 70 18.84 1.90 9.15
CA ALA A 70 19.21 1.03 10.26
C ALA A 70 18.00 0.69 11.13
N ALA A 71 17.14 1.68 11.44
CA ALA A 71 15.88 1.43 12.13
C ALA A 71 14.99 0.46 11.34
N ALA A 72 14.88 0.65 10.02
CA ALA A 72 14.11 -0.24 9.16
C ALA A 72 14.65 -1.69 9.16
N VAL A 73 15.96 -1.89 9.23
CA VAL A 73 16.56 -3.23 9.36
C VAL A 73 16.26 -3.83 10.74
N ASP A 74 16.34 -3.03 11.80
CA ASP A 74 16.04 -3.48 13.16
C ASP A 74 14.56 -3.87 13.30
N ASP A 75 13.63 -3.06 12.77
CA ASP A 75 12.20 -3.35 12.80
C ASP A 75 11.84 -4.56 11.91
N ALA A 76 12.52 -4.70 10.78
CA ALA A 76 12.33 -5.83 9.87
C ALA A 76 12.84 -7.17 10.43
N ALA A 77 13.70 -7.15 11.43
CA ALA A 77 14.21 -8.37 12.08
C ALA A 77 13.11 -9.21 12.78
N ALA A 78 11.90 -8.65 12.94
CA ALA A 78 10.74 -9.38 13.46
C ALA A 78 10.12 -10.35 12.43
N PHE A 79 10.49 -10.25 11.14
CA PHE A 79 9.91 -11.00 10.03
C PHE A 79 10.93 -11.99 9.43
N ASP A 80 10.43 -13.15 8.97
CA ASP A 80 11.26 -14.14 8.26
C ASP A 80 11.40 -13.77 6.77
N ALA A 81 11.98 -12.59 6.51
CA ALA A 81 12.22 -12.08 5.17
C ALA A 81 13.60 -11.41 5.08
N PRO A 82 14.45 -11.77 4.10
CA PRO A 82 15.72 -11.08 3.87
C PRO A 82 15.49 -9.59 3.60
N VAL A 83 16.33 -8.73 4.19
CA VAL A 83 16.21 -7.27 4.09
C VAL A 83 17.36 -6.67 3.30
N GLU A 84 17.04 -5.88 2.29
CA GLU A 84 17.98 -5.04 1.56
C GLU A 84 17.65 -3.57 1.78
N THR A 85 18.66 -2.71 1.77
CA THR A 85 18.47 -1.25 1.94
C THR A 85 19.05 -0.47 0.79
N LYS A 86 18.39 0.64 0.41
CA LYS A 86 18.86 1.52 -0.68
C LYS A 86 18.50 2.98 -0.40
N THR A 87 19.42 3.90 -0.72
CA THR A 87 19.15 5.35 -0.73
C THR A 87 19.10 5.85 -2.16
N VAL A 88 18.07 6.60 -2.50
CA VAL A 88 17.88 7.23 -3.82
C VAL A 88 17.77 8.74 -3.63
N LEU A 89 18.58 9.51 -4.37
CA LEU A 89 18.49 10.97 -4.43
C LEU A 89 17.69 11.37 -5.65
N SER A 90 16.63 12.15 -5.48
CA SER A 90 15.78 12.56 -6.59
C SER A 90 15.20 13.97 -6.41
N HIS A 91 14.97 14.66 -7.53
CA HIS A 91 14.15 15.86 -7.58
C HIS A 91 12.66 15.54 -7.69
N ARG A 92 12.31 14.26 -7.97
CA ARG A 92 10.95 13.79 -8.19
C ARG A 92 10.43 13.16 -6.90
N GLY A 93 9.13 13.32 -6.67
CA GLY A 93 8.48 12.74 -5.50
C GLY A 93 8.05 11.29 -5.74
N ILE A 94 6.74 11.10 -5.92
CA ILE A 94 6.14 9.77 -6.10
C ILE A 94 6.61 9.08 -7.40
N GLU A 95 6.95 9.83 -8.44
CA GLU A 95 7.49 9.29 -9.70
C GLU A 95 8.76 8.48 -9.45
N GLU A 96 9.59 8.91 -8.51
CA GLU A 96 10.80 8.17 -8.14
C GLU A 96 10.49 6.86 -7.44
N VAL A 97 9.39 6.79 -6.67
CA VAL A 97 8.92 5.52 -6.06
C VAL A 97 8.60 4.50 -7.15
N PHE A 98 7.90 4.93 -8.22
CA PHE A 98 7.57 4.05 -9.35
C PHE A 98 8.82 3.61 -10.14
N ASP A 99 9.77 4.54 -10.36
CA ASP A 99 11.02 4.22 -11.05
C ASP A 99 11.90 3.29 -10.21
N ALA A 100 11.94 3.50 -8.89
CA ALA A 100 12.64 2.59 -7.98
C ALA A 100 12.00 1.20 -7.99
N ALA A 101 10.66 1.11 -8.00
CA ALA A 101 9.96 -0.16 -8.09
C ALA A 101 10.29 -0.91 -9.38
N ARG A 102 10.26 -0.21 -10.54
CA ARG A 102 10.62 -0.81 -11.83
C ARG A 102 12.09 -1.25 -11.89
N THR A 103 13.00 -0.42 -11.34
CA THR A 103 14.44 -0.69 -11.39
C THR A 103 14.85 -1.87 -10.51
N ASN A 104 14.08 -2.16 -9.48
CA ASN A 104 14.38 -3.24 -8.54
C ASN A 104 13.43 -4.43 -8.70
N ASP A 105 12.65 -4.49 -9.79
CA ASP A 105 11.68 -5.55 -10.09
C ASP A 105 10.78 -5.86 -8.88
N ALA A 106 10.26 -4.79 -8.23
CA ALA A 106 9.39 -4.94 -7.07
C ALA A 106 8.01 -5.49 -7.49
N ASP A 107 7.52 -6.48 -6.74
CA ASP A 107 6.18 -7.07 -6.91
C ASP A 107 5.11 -6.33 -6.12
N ALA A 108 5.51 -5.60 -5.08
CA ALA A 108 4.66 -4.69 -4.32
C ALA A 108 5.44 -3.48 -3.82
N VAL A 109 4.73 -2.35 -3.67
CA VAL A 109 5.23 -1.13 -3.04
C VAL A 109 4.34 -0.79 -1.86
N VAL A 110 4.97 -0.54 -0.71
CA VAL A 110 4.33 0.01 0.49
C VAL A 110 4.88 1.41 0.74
N MET A 111 3.99 2.39 0.92
CA MET A 111 4.39 3.75 1.26
C MET A 111 3.39 4.44 2.17
N GLY A 112 3.82 5.50 2.86
CA GLY A 112 2.95 6.33 3.66
C GLY A 112 2.25 7.42 2.83
N TYR A 113 1.04 7.81 3.27
CA TYR A 113 0.36 8.96 2.72
C TYR A 113 1.05 10.25 3.19
N GLY A 114 1.71 10.95 2.27
CA GLY A 114 2.46 12.18 2.55
C GLY A 114 1.62 13.45 2.65
N GLY A 115 0.28 13.38 2.59
CA GLY A 115 -0.61 14.54 2.61
C GLY A 115 -0.30 15.55 1.51
N ALA A 116 -0.40 16.85 1.83
CA ALA A 116 -0.18 17.96 0.89
C ALA A 116 1.22 18.04 0.26
N ARG A 117 2.20 17.24 0.71
CA ARG A 117 3.54 17.19 0.11
C ARG A 117 3.56 16.52 -1.26
N PHE A 118 2.59 15.64 -1.54
CA PHE A 118 2.39 15.09 -2.89
C PHE A 118 1.63 16.06 -3.82
N ALA A 119 0.84 16.98 -3.26
CA ALA A 119 0.05 17.96 -4.01
C ALA A 119 0.85 19.23 -4.46
N GLY A 120 2.11 19.36 -4.05
CA GLY A 120 2.92 20.57 -4.20
C GLY A 120 3.75 20.71 -5.47
N GLY A 121 3.34 20.17 -6.62
CA GLY A 121 4.12 20.38 -7.82
C GLY A 121 3.35 20.09 -9.11
N ARG A 122 3.41 20.96 -10.07
CA ARG A 122 3.13 20.94 -11.52
C ARG A 122 2.81 19.64 -12.26
N ALA A 123 2.52 18.53 -11.54
CA ALA A 123 2.48 17.17 -12.05
C ALA A 123 1.07 16.53 -12.01
N GLU A 124 -0.02 17.31 -11.92
CA GLU A 124 -1.38 16.75 -11.86
C GLU A 124 -1.71 15.83 -13.05
N GLY A 125 -1.13 16.09 -14.23
CA GLY A 125 -1.31 15.24 -15.41
C GLY A 125 -0.46 13.96 -15.38
N SER A 126 0.79 14.03 -14.89
CA SER A 126 1.70 12.91 -14.87
C SER A 126 1.34 11.86 -13.82
N LEU A 127 0.74 12.28 -12.70
CA LEU A 127 0.37 11.37 -11.62
C LEU A 127 -0.87 10.54 -11.95
N ASP A 128 -1.84 11.11 -12.67
CA ASP A 128 -2.96 10.35 -13.22
C ASP A 128 -2.51 9.32 -14.26
N GLU A 129 -1.47 9.64 -15.00
CA GLU A 129 -0.86 8.76 -15.98
C GLU A 129 -0.09 7.63 -15.29
N LEU A 130 0.69 7.96 -14.26
CA LEU A 130 1.39 7.00 -13.40
C LEU A 130 0.44 6.05 -12.67
N ALA A 131 -0.66 6.56 -12.11
CA ALA A 131 -1.67 5.75 -11.43
C ALA A 131 -2.39 4.77 -12.37
N ARG A 132 -2.41 5.04 -13.68
CA ARG A 132 -2.92 4.10 -14.69
C ARG A 132 -1.92 3.03 -15.10
N ASP A 133 -0.64 3.26 -14.86
CA ASP A 133 0.47 2.38 -15.23
C ASP A 133 1.30 1.97 -14.01
N LEU A 134 0.62 1.43 -13.01
CA LEU A 134 1.26 0.89 -11.81
C LEU A 134 2.25 -0.22 -12.18
N PRO A 135 3.50 -0.18 -11.69
CA PRO A 135 4.49 -1.20 -11.99
C PRO A 135 4.17 -2.55 -11.35
N CYS A 136 3.51 -2.55 -10.20
CA CYS A 136 3.24 -3.69 -9.34
C CYS A 136 2.07 -3.39 -8.40
N ASP A 137 1.77 -4.26 -7.45
CA ASP A 137 0.84 -4.00 -6.37
C ASP A 137 1.27 -2.75 -5.59
N PHE A 138 0.30 -1.92 -5.19
CA PHE A 138 0.58 -0.64 -4.56
C PHE A 138 -0.26 -0.45 -3.29
N LEU A 139 0.42 -0.16 -2.19
CA LEU A 139 -0.17 -0.03 -0.86
C LEU A 139 0.18 1.33 -0.27
N VAL A 140 -0.83 2.11 0.11
CA VAL A 140 -0.64 3.44 0.71
C VAL A 140 -1.29 3.48 2.08
N LEU A 141 -0.48 3.60 3.13
CA LEU A 141 -0.93 3.71 4.51
C LEU A 141 -1.16 5.18 4.87
N ASP A 142 -2.39 5.51 5.24
CA ASP A 142 -2.74 6.75 5.93
C ASP A 142 -2.84 6.46 7.43
N GLY A 143 -1.79 6.81 8.15
CA GLY A 143 -1.62 6.56 9.58
C GLY A 143 -0.16 6.71 9.98
N GLN A 144 0.09 7.00 11.24
CA GLN A 144 1.45 7.11 11.79
C GLN A 144 1.90 5.83 12.50
N ARG A 145 0.95 4.98 12.84
CA ARG A 145 1.17 3.69 13.51
C ARG A 145 0.39 2.63 12.76
N LEU A 146 0.92 1.46 12.72
CA LEU A 146 0.20 0.26 12.32
C LEU A 146 -0.19 -0.45 13.61
N ASP A 147 -1.40 -0.17 14.10
CA ASP A 147 -2.08 -1.07 15.02
C ASP A 147 -2.96 -1.96 14.14
N ALA A 148 -2.80 -3.25 14.22
CA ALA A 148 -3.50 -4.21 13.39
C ALA A 148 -4.09 -5.34 14.25
N GLY A 149 -4.52 -5.02 15.47
CA GLY A 149 -5.23 -5.97 16.32
C GLY A 149 -6.56 -6.36 15.70
N GLU A 150 -7.36 -5.39 15.27
CA GLU A 150 -8.64 -5.59 14.59
C GLU A 150 -8.63 -4.95 13.19
N VAL A 151 -8.78 -5.78 12.15
CA VAL A 151 -8.68 -5.37 10.74
C VAL A 151 -10.02 -5.53 10.04
N LEU A 152 -10.54 -4.45 9.45
CA LEU A 152 -11.72 -4.47 8.59
C LEU A 152 -11.34 -4.47 7.12
N VAL A 153 -11.90 -5.39 6.34
CA VAL A 153 -11.72 -5.47 4.89
C VAL A 153 -13.07 -5.30 4.18
N PRO A 154 -13.45 -4.08 3.78
CA PRO A 154 -14.57 -3.87 2.87
C PRO A 154 -14.25 -4.47 1.50
N THR A 155 -15.15 -5.29 0.95
CA THR A 155 -14.96 -5.93 -0.35
C THR A 155 -16.20 -5.86 -1.24
N ALA A 156 -15.96 -5.66 -2.52
CA ALA A 156 -16.93 -5.87 -3.60
C ALA A 156 -16.37 -6.81 -4.66
N GLY A 157 -15.28 -7.53 -4.32
CA GLY A 157 -14.55 -8.39 -5.24
C GLY A 157 -13.59 -7.63 -6.16
N GLY A 158 -12.88 -8.38 -6.99
CA GLY A 158 -11.92 -7.87 -7.97
C GLY A 158 -10.49 -7.71 -7.44
N PRO A 159 -9.53 -7.44 -8.35
CA PRO A 159 -8.10 -7.58 -8.08
C PRO A 159 -7.58 -6.79 -6.87
N SER A 160 -8.09 -5.59 -6.63
CA SER A 160 -7.67 -4.78 -5.48
C SER A 160 -8.29 -5.25 -4.17
N SER A 161 -9.50 -5.81 -4.20
CA SER A 161 -10.08 -6.50 -3.04
C SER A 161 -9.30 -7.78 -2.72
N ASP A 162 -8.85 -8.51 -3.76
CA ASP A 162 -8.02 -9.70 -3.58
C ASP A 162 -6.67 -9.34 -2.94
N LEU A 163 -6.08 -8.19 -3.30
CA LEU A 163 -4.88 -7.66 -2.62
C LEU A 163 -5.17 -7.27 -1.16
N SER A 164 -6.34 -6.70 -0.89
CA SER A 164 -6.75 -6.38 0.49
C SER A 164 -6.89 -7.63 1.34
N ALA A 165 -7.44 -8.71 0.78
CA ALA A 165 -7.52 -10.01 1.44
C ALA A 165 -6.13 -10.60 1.72
N GLU A 166 -5.23 -10.54 0.75
CA GLU A 166 -3.84 -11.01 0.89
C GLU A 166 -3.10 -10.27 2.02
N VAL A 167 -3.26 -8.94 2.10
CA VAL A 167 -2.69 -8.14 3.19
C VAL A 167 -3.29 -8.52 4.54
N ALA A 168 -4.61 -8.69 4.62
CA ALA A 168 -5.27 -9.10 5.85
C ALA A 168 -4.80 -10.49 6.32
N LEU A 169 -4.60 -11.43 5.38
CA LEU A 169 -4.00 -12.73 5.66
C LEU A 169 -2.58 -12.60 6.19
N ALA A 170 -1.74 -11.78 5.55
CA ALA A 170 -0.38 -11.54 5.99
C ALA A 170 -0.33 -11.00 7.42
N LEU A 171 -1.19 -10.02 7.74
CA LEU A 171 -1.28 -9.47 9.09
C LEU A 171 -1.81 -10.50 10.10
N ARG A 172 -2.80 -11.32 9.72
CA ARG A 172 -3.32 -12.41 10.57
C ARG A 172 -2.24 -13.44 10.87
N ASP A 173 -1.55 -13.92 9.85
CA ASP A 173 -0.60 -15.03 9.95
C ASP A 173 0.67 -14.61 10.71
N VAL A 174 1.13 -13.36 10.53
CA VAL A 174 2.39 -12.87 11.10
C VAL A 174 2.16 -12.15 12.44
N SER A 175 1.09 -11.37 12.57
CA SER A 175 0.85 -10.52 13.75
C SER A 175 -0.33 -10.98 14.62
N GLY A 176 -1.08 -12.00 14.19
CA GLY A 176 -2.25 -12.49 14.92
C GLY A 176 -3.46 -11.55 14.84
N ALA A 177 -3.57 -10.74 13.79
CA ALA A 177 -4.67 -9.81 13.57
C ALA A 177 -6.03 -10.53 13.50
N GLU A 178 -7.06 -9.98 14.15
CA GLU A 178 -8.45 -10.41 13.99
C GLU A 178 -9.04 -9.72 12.75
N VAL A 179 -9.46 -10.50 11.76
CA VAL A 179 -9.96 -10.00 10.48
C VAL A 179 -11.47 -10.09 10.42
N SER A 180 -12.13 -9.03 9.95
CA SER A 180 -13.55 -9.01 9.60
C SER A 180 -13.72 -8.55 8.14
N LEU A 181 -14.63 -9.20 7.41
CA LEU A 181 -14.99 -8.82 6.06
C LEU A 181 -16.33 -8.07 6.06
N LEU A 182 -16.40 -7.01 5.26
CA LEU A 182 -17.62 -6.22 5.09
C LEU A 182 -18.03 -6.17 3.61
N HIS A 183 -19.26 -6.58 3.31
CA HIS A 183 -19.88 -6.37 2.01
C HIS A 183 -21.13 -5.52 2.14
N VAL A 184 -21.21 -4.46 1.36
CA VAL A 184 -22.37 -3.54 1.39
C VAL A 184 -23.15 -3.72 0.10
N VAL A 185 -24.45 -3.96 0.23
CA VAL A 185 -25.38 -4.26 -0.87
C VAL A 185 -26.57 -3.31 -0.89
N ASP A 186 -27.31 -3.30 -1.97
CA ASP A 186 -28.58 -2.59 -2.07
C ASP A 186 -29.72 -3.32 -1.34
N GLU A 187 -30.85 -2.60 -1.10
CA GLU A 187 -32.04 -3.19 -0.47
C GLU A 187 -32.55 -4.41 -1.25
N GLY A 188 -32.76 -5.50 -0.55
CA GLY A 188 -33.22 -6.76 -1.11
C GLY A 188 -32.11 -7.73 -1.55
N GLU A 189 -30.85 -7.32 -1.57
CA GLU A 189 -29.72 -8.14 -2.01
C GLU A 189 -28.93 -8.80 -0.86
N ALA A 190 -29.40 -8.70 0.37
CA ALA A 190 -28.68 -9.22 1.54
C ALA A 190 -28.38 -10.74 1.46
N ALA A 191 -29.26 -11.54 0.84
CA ALA A 191 -29.04 -12.98 0.69
C ALA A 191 -27.94 -13.30 -0.32
N SER A 192 -27.99 -12.70 -1.51
CA SER A 192 -26.97 -12.85 -2.56
C SER A 192 -25.63 -12.25 -2.12
N GLY A 193 -25.65 -11.12 -1.40
CA GLY A 193 -24.45 -10.53 -0.81
C GLY A 193 -23.77 -11.44 0.21
N ARG A 194 -24.53 -12.17 1.00
CA ARG A 194 -23.98 -13.15 1.95
C ARG A 194 -23.38 -14.35 1.24
N GLU A 195 -24.05 -14.87 0.22
CA GLU A 195 -23.52 -15.95 -0.61
C GLU A 195 -22.20 -15.51 -1.27
N PHE A 196 -22.19 -14.36 -1.91
CA PHE A 196 -20.99 -13.78 -2.51
C PHE A 196 -19.85 -13.64 -1.49
N LEU A 197 -20.13 -13.05 -0.30
CA LEU A 197 -19.08 -12.81 0.69
C LEU A 197 -18.52 -14.12 1.26
N THR A 198 -19.36 -15.13 1.45
CA THR A 198 -18.93 -16.46 1.89
C THR A 198 -18.03 -17.13 0.86
N ASP A 199 -18.46 -17.20 -0.40
CA ASP A 199 -17.69 -17.82 -1.47
C ASP A 199 -16.37 -17.08 -1.71
N TRP A 200 -16.38 -15.75 -1.63
CA TRP A 200 -15.19 -14.93 -1.80
C TRP A 200 -14.22 -15.12 -0.63
N ALA A 201 -14.69 -15.16 0.61
CA ALA A 201 -13.89 -15.41 1.81
C ALA A 201 -13.23 -16.80 1.76
N ASP A 202 -13.98 -17.83 1.41
CA ASP A 202 -13.46 -19.20 1.26
C ASP A 202 -12.39 -19.27 0.17
N GLY A 203 -12.60 -18.58 -0.96
CA GLY A 203 -11.64 -18.52 -2.07
C GLY A 203 -10.32 -17.81 -1.71
N HIS A 204 -10.32 -16.99 -0.66
CA HIS A 204 -9.15 -16.22 -0.19
C HIS A 204 -8.59 -16.72 1.14
N GLY A 205 -9.01 -17.88 1.66
CA GLY A 205 -8.51 -18.42 2.93
C GLY A 205 -8.99 -17.66 4.17
N LEU A 206 -10.08 -16.92 4.04
CA LEU A 206 -10.72 -16.12 5.10
C LEU A 206 -12.11 -16.63 5.47
N GLY A 207 -12.43 -17.91 5.21
CA GLY A 207 -13.74 -18.49 5.48
C GLY A 207 -14.08 -18.63 6.98
N ASP A 208 -13.10 -18.48 7.84
CA ASP A 208 -13.21 -18.59 9.31
C ASP A 208 -13.33 -17.23 10.04
N VAL A 209 -13.34 -16.12 9.31
CA VAL A 209 -13.40 -14.76 9.88
C VAL A 209 -14.84 -14.24 10.02
N ASP A 210 -15.04 -13.13 10.75
CA ASP A 210 -16.37 -12.49 10.86
C ASP A 210 -16.82 -11.91 9.50
N LEU A 211 -18.01 -12.34 9.05
CA LEU A 211 -18.60 -11.92 7.77
C LEU A 211 -19.81 -11.00 8.02
N ARG A 212 -19.70 -9.75 7.57
CA ARG A 212 -20.73 -8.72 7.72
C ARG A 212 -21.30 -8.31 6.38
N VAL A 213 -22.63 -8.39 6.26
CA VAL A 213 -23.36 -7.86 5.10
C VAL A 213 -24.31 -6.77 5.58
N GLU A 214 -24.15 -5.58 5.05
CA GLU A 214 -24.92 -4.38 5.38
C GLU A 214 -25.70 -3.88 4.17
N THR A 215 -26.89 -3.33 4.43
CA THR A 215 -27.72 -2.74 3.38
C THR A 215 -27.82 -1.24 3.61
N ALA A 216 -26.94 -0.47 2.96
CA ALA A 216 -26.86 0.98 3.15
C ALA A 216 -25.93 1.63 2.09
N ASP A 217 -25.65 2.94 2.25
CA ASP A 217 -24.58 3.61 1.50
C ASP A 217 -23.20 3.07 1.90
N VAL A 218 -22.38 2.72 0.91
CA VAL A 218 -21.07 2.08 1.11
C VAL A 218 -20.15 2.97 1.95
N GLY A 219 -20.05 4.25 1.61
CA GLY A 219 -19.13 5.18 2.29
C GLY A 219 -19.50 5.40 3.75
N ALA A 220 -20.77 5.69 4.02
CA ALA A 220 -21.29 5.91 5.37
C ALA A 220 -21.20 4.62 6.23
N THR A 221 -21.32 3.45 5.60
CA THR A 221 -21.19 2.17 6.30
C THR A 221 -19.77 1.90 6.71
N ILE A 222 -18.80 2.12 5.80
CA ILE A 222 -17.36 1.96 6.11
C ILE A 222 -16.95 2.95 7.21
N GLU A 223 -17.41 4.22 7.15
CA GLU A 223 -17.14 5.23 8.20
C GLU A 223 -17.66 4.75 9.57
N ARG A 224 -18.93 4.37 9.64
CA ARG A 224 -19.57 3.94 10.90
C ARG A 224 -18.98 2.66 11.50
N ILE A 225 -18.67 1.66 10.66
CA ILE A 225 -18.15 0.37 11.13
C ILE A 225 -16.64 0.45 11.39
N GLY A 226 -15.90 1.17 10.53
CA GLY A 226 -14.45 1.30 10.63
C GLY A 226 -13.95 1.97 11.90
N GLU A 227 -14.77 2.81 12.55
CA GLU A 227 -14.45 3.40 13.87
C GLU A 227 -14.21 2.35 14.98
N GLY A 228 -14.70 1.14 14.81
CA GLY A 228 -14.51 0.04 15.75
C GLY A 228 -13.29 -0.84 15.46
N TYR A 229 -12.45 -0.47 14.50
CA TYR A 229 -11.29 -1.24 14.07
C TYR A 229 -10.00 -0.41 14.15
N ASP A 230 -8.87 -1.09 14.24
CA ASP A 230 -7.55 -0.45 14.29
C ASP A 230 -7.05 -0.10 12.86
N LEU A 231 -7.43 -0.93 11.90
CA LEU A 231 -7.05 -0.77 10.49
C LEU A 231 -8.22 -1.09 9.55
N VAL A 232 -8.44 -0.23 8.57
CA VAL A 232 -9.36 -0.50 7.46
C VAL A 232 -8.55 -0.67 6.17
N VAL A 233 -8.61 -1.86 5.54
CA VAL A 233 -7.90 -2.17 4.30
C VAL A 233 -8.87 -2.07 3.12
N VAL A 234 -8.75 -1.03 2.32
CA VAL A 234 -9.68 -0.73 1.22
C VAL A 234 -9.04 -1.02 -0.13
N GLY A 235 -9.63 -1.95 -0.87
CA GLY A 235 -9.28 -2.17 -2.28
C GLY A 235 -9.73 -1.03 -3.18
N ALA A 236 -8.83 -0.55 -4.06
CA ALA A 236 -9.16 0.44 -5.06
C ALA A 236 -10.19 -0.12 -6.05
N THR A 237 -11.28 0.60 -6.29
CA THR A 237 -12.24 0.27 -7.35
C THR A 237 -11.68 0.67 -8.72
N GLU A 238 -12.23 0.10 -9.81
CA GLU A 238 -11.78 0.23 -11.22
C GLU A 238 -11.46 1.66 -11.75
N ARG A 239 -11.64 2.71 -10.94
CA ARG A 239 -11.37 4.11 -11.31
C ARG A 239 -10.17 4.74 -10.59
N GLY A 240 -9.26 3.92 -10.04
CA GLY A 240 -7.97 4.37 -9.51
C GLY A 240 -8.11 5.23 -8.24
N LEU A 241 -8.14 4.58 -7.06
CA LEU A 241 -8.01 5.30 -5.78
C LEU A 241 -6.69 6.05 -5.69
N LEU A 242 -5.62 5.49 -6.27
CA LEU A 242 -4.32 6.14 -6.29
C LEU A 242 -4.37 7.49 -7.01
N SER A 243 -5.14 7.61 -8.10
CA SER A 243 -5.32 8.90 -8.78
C SER A 243 -6.00 9.94 -7.91
N ARG A 244 -6.81 9.51 -6.93
CA ARG A 244 -7.47 10.38 -5.95
C ARG A 244 -6.57 10.72 -4.78
N VAL A 245 -5.78 9.76 -4.28
CA VAL A 245 -4.74 9.98 -3.26
C VAL A 245 -3.74 11.02 -3.73
N VAL A 246 -3.31 10.90 -4.97
CA VAL A 246 -2.34 11.79 -5.60
C VAL A 246 -2.92 13.21 -5.79
N ARG A 247 -4.21 13.36 -6.06
CA ARG A 247 -4.89 14.66 -6.16
C ARG A 247 -5.21 15.29 -4.80
N GLY A 248 -4.78 14.66 -3.68
CA GLY A 248 -5.10 15.14 -2.33
C GLY A 248 -6.57 14.95 -1.95
N SER A 249 -7.33 14.20 -2.74
CA SER A 249 -8.68 13.75 -2.43
C SER A 249 -8.62 12.26 -2.13
N LEU A 250 -8.34 11.88 -0.90
CA LEU A 250 -8.58 10.52 -0.42
C LEU A 250 -9.97 10.06 -0.83
N ALA A 251 -10.07 8.79 -1.20
CA ALA A 251 -11.31 8.17 -1.59
C ALA A 251 -12.42 8.49 -0.63
N SER A 252 -13.44 9.08 -1.11
CA SER A 252 -14.63 9.60 -0.43
C SER A 252 -14.34 10.35 0.90
N ALA A 253 -15.14 11.37 1.18
CA ALA A 253 -15.11 12.11 2.45
C ALA A 253 -15.27 11.19 3.69
N ALA A 254 -15.71 9.96 3.51
CA ALA A 254 -15.89 8.94 4.53
C ALA A 254 -14.55 8.41 5.08
N ILE A 255 -13.58 8.09 4.19
CA ILE A 255 -12.27 7.58 4.64
C ILE A 255 -11.46 8.68 5.34
N GLN A 256 -11.59 9.96 4.90
CA GLN A 256 -10.93 11.09 5.54
C GLN A 256 -11.45 11.43 6.95
N ARG A 257 -12.59 10.90 7.33
CA ARG A 257 -13.23 11.14 8.64
C ARG A 257 -12.95 10.05 9.65
N LEU A 258 -12.36 8.92 9.20
CA LEU A 258 -11.94 7.86 10.10
C LEU A 258 -10.75 8.34 10.95
N ASP A 259 -10.88 8.25 12.26
CA ASP A 259 -9.75 8.41 13.20
C ASP A 259 -8.86 7.15 13.22
N THR A 260 -9.22 6.15 12.44
CA THR A 260 -8.58 4.84 12.29
C THR A 260 -7.57 4.87 11.14
N SER A 261 -6.49 4.10 11.24
CA SER A 261 -5.55 3.92 10.14
C SER A 261 -6.23 3.28 8.92
N VAL A 262 -5.94 3.81 7.73
CA VAL A 262 -6.49 3.31 6.47
C VAL A 262 -5.36 2.88 5.55
N LEU A 263 -5.46 1.66 5.05
CA LEU A 263 -4.59 1.14 4.01
C LEU A 263 -5.36 1.06 2.70
N LEU A 264 -4.86 1.77 1.70
CA LEU A 264 -5.38 1.68 0.33
C LEU A 264 -4.56 0.65 -0.43
N ALA A 265 -5.22 -0.33 -1.03
CA ALA A 265 -4.61 -1.38 -1.82
C ALA A 265 -5.04 -1.26 -3.29
N GLU A 266 -4.10 -1.21 -4.22
CA GLU A 266 -4.36 -1.16 -5.65
C GLU A 266 -3.49 -2.17 -6.39
N ARG A 267 -4.13 -3.09 -7.10
CA ARG A 267 -3.48 -4.09 -7.95
C ARG A 267 -3.59 -3.68 -9.41
N PRO A 268 -2.50 -3.74 -10.20
CA PRO A 268 -2.54 -3.40 -11.61
C PRO A 268 -3.59 -4.23 -12.35
N SER A 269 -4.41 -3.58 -13.19
CA SER A 269 -5.39 -4.31 -14.00
C SER A 269 -4.68 -5.16 -15.07
N LEU A 270 -5.23 -6.34 -15.38
CA LEU A 270 -4.73 -7.21 -16.45
C LEU A 270 -4.71 -6.52 -17.83
N ARG A 271 -5.47 -5.43 -18.02
CA ARG A 271 -5.43 -4.61 -19.24
C ARG A 271 -4.09 -3.87 -19.37
N SER A 272 -3.59 -3.25 -18.30
CA SER A 272 -2.30 -2.56 -18.31
C SER A 272 -1.13 -3.53 -18.49
N LEU A 273 -1.21 -4.74 -17.97
CA LEU A 273 -0.22 -5.79 -18.17
C LEU A 273 -0.19 -6.32 -19.62
N ARG A 274 -1.34 -6.46 -20.27
CA ARG A 274 -1.43 -6.89 -21.67
C ARG A 274 -0.90 -5.81 -22.63
N GLU A 275 -1.19 -4.54 -22.39
CA GLU A 275 -0.68 -3.44 -23.21
C GLU A 275 0.85 -3.35 -23.14
N ARG A 276 1.48 -3.66 -22.00
CA ARG A 276 2.94 -3.76 -21.84
C ARG A 276 3.55 -4.90 -22.65
N LEU A 277 2.90 -6.07 -22.66
CA LEU A 277 3.39 -7.23 -23.41
C LEU A 277 3.23 -7.07 -24.93
N ILE A 278 2.30 -6.24 -25.39
CA ILE A 278 2.01 -6.03 -26.83
C ILE A 278 2.63 -4.73 -27.35
N GLY A 279 2.85 -3.72 -26.50
CA GLY A 279 3.39 -2.40 -26.87
C GLY A 279 4.93 -2.32 -26.93
N GLY A 280 5.65 -3.35 -26.53
CA GLY A 280 7.12 -3.45 -26.56
C GLY A 280 7.63 -3.97 -27.89
N ARG A 281 7.33 -3.28 -29.03
CA ARG A 281 7.98 -3.49 -30.31
C ARG A 281 8.38 -2.16 -30.93
#